data_f1014da4aa240b1ec20b5b37f45140f2
#
_entry.id   f1014da4aa240b1ec20b5b37f45140f2
#
_cell.length_a   1.000
_cell.length_b   1.000
_cell.length_c   1.000
_cell.angle_alpha   90.00
_cell.angle_beta   90.00
_cell.angle_gamma   90.00
#
_symmetry.space_group_name_H-M   'P 1'
#
loop_
_entity.id
_entity.type
_entity.pdbx_description
1 polymer ?
#
loop_
_entity_poly.entity_id
_entity_poly.type
_entity_poly.pdbx_seq_one_letter_code
_entity_poly.pdbx_strand_id
1 'polypeptide(L)'
;MELLVATLAHMVRDKDDDGITRMRLISETIQNAPGLVNARIYRSREPESYYFILTTWEDEDFWYKAQDRYNPTNLLRGATEELLTAYTEQWLMRYLWGYSRPFAQPTIAAAHIVTVRPEQAERVERSWIEGLRRLVTQPALAFAFLARERNEDRVILHDQSTVNNIKFAEASINNYSSNFLNVLSWPGETQRKDFYTDQNYKAISGFLSSVGVVRVLALDPM
;
A
#
# COMPACT_ATOMS: atom_id res chain seq x y z
N MET A 1 19.62 -1.87 -0.03
CA MET A 1 18.60 -1.40 0.96
C MET A 1 17.26 -1.90 0.48
N GLU A 2 16.50 -2.56 1.35
CA GLU A 2 15.20 -3.13 0.99
C GLU A 2 14.28 -2.09 0.35
N LEU A 3 13.63 -2.51 -0.73
CA LEU A 3 12.62 -1.74 -1.44
C LEU A 3 11.23 -2.32 -1.16
N LEU A 4 10.32 -1.48 -0.72
CA LEU A 4 8.90 -1.83 -0.61
C LEU A 4 8.17 -1.34 -1.85
N VAL A 5 7.39 -2.23 -2.48
CA VAL A 5 6.49 -1.87 -3.58
C VAL A 5 5.06 -2.12 -3.14
N ALA A 6 4.25 -1.09 -3.18
CA ALA A 6 2.83 -1.15 -2.86
C ALA A 6 2.02 -1.00 -4.14
N THR A 7 1.11 -1.93 -4.40
CA THR A 7 0.24 -1.92 -5.58
C THR A 7 -1.21 -2.01 -5.13
N LEU A 8 -2.06 -1.08 -5.59
CA LEU A 8 -3.48 -1.05 -5.33
C LEU A 8 -4.25 -1.30 -6.62
N ALA A 9 -5.07 -2.33 -6.64
CA ALA A 9 -5.95 -2.68 -7.76
C ALA A 9 -7.41 -2.52 -7.34
N HIS A 10 -8.22 -1.92 -8.20
CA HIS A 10 -9.66 -1.78 -8.01
C HIS A 10 -10.39 -2.67 -9.00
N MET A 11 -11.16 -3.64 -8.50
CA MET A 11 -11.86 -4.63 -9.33
C MET A 11 -13.38 -4.42 -9.34
N VAL A 12 -14.02 -4.95 -10.37
CA VAL A 12 -15.48 -4.95 -10.52
C VAL A 12 -16.10 -5.71 -9.35
N ARG A 13 -17.14 -5.14 -8.78
CA ARG A 13 -18.01 -5.85 -7.84
C ARG A 13 -18.66 -7.06 -8.50
N ASP A 14 -19.10 -7.99 -7.69
CA ASP A 14 -19.84 -9.21 -8.09
C ASP A 14 -19.01 -10.28 -8.82
N LYS A 15 -17.68 -10.08 -8.96
CA LYS A 15 -16.75 -11.09 -9.49
C LYS A 15 -15.66 -11.48 -8.47
N ASP A 16 -16.01 -11.47 -7.19
CA ASP A 16 -15.07 -11.68 -6.09
C ASP A 16 -14.36 -13.04 -6.15
N ASP A 17 -15.06 -14.11 -6.48
CA ASP A 17 -14.47 -15.47 -6.54
C ASP A 17 -13.43 -15.58 -7.66
N ASP A 18 -13.70 -14.99 -8.81
CA ASP A 18 -12.73 -14.90 -9.91
C ASP A 18 -11.53 -14.04 -9.49
N GLY A 19 -11.79 -12.89 -8.86
CA GLY A 19 -10.76 -12.01 -8.34
C GLY A 19 -9.84 -12.73 -7.34
N ILE A 20 -10.41 -13.43 -6.36
CA ILE A 20 -9.65 -14.19 -5.36
C ILE A 20 -8.79 -15.27 -6.02
N THR A 21 -9.36 -16.02 -6.97
CA THR A 21 -8.65 -17.09 -7.67
C THR A 21 -7.44 -16.53 -8.43
N ARG A 22 -7.64 -15.44 -9.16
CA ARG A 22 -6.57 -14.79 -9.93
C ARG A 22 -5.51 -14.16 -9.01
N MET A 23 -5.92 -13.57 -7.89
CA MET A 23 -4.98 -13.01 -6.91
C MET A 23 -4.10 -14.09 -6.26
N ARG A 24 -4.62 -15.29 -6.03
CA ARG A 24 -3.82 -16.43 -5.56
C ARG A 24 -2.76 -16.83 -6.59
N LEU A 25 -3.13 -16.92 -7.85
CA LEU A 25 -2.19 -17.23 -8.93
C LEU A 25 -1.09 -16.16 -9.06
N ILE A 26 -1.47 -14.88 -8.95
CA ILE A 26 -0.52 -13.76 -8.94
C ILE A 26 0.42 -13.89 -7.73
N SER A 27 -0.10 -14.21 -6.55
CA SER A 27 0.70 -14.43 -5.35
C SER A 27 1.73 -15.53 -5.54
N GLU A 28 1.30 -16.68 -6.04
CA GLU A 28 2.18 -17.83 -6.31
C GLU A 28 3.28 -17.47 -7.34
N THR A 29 2.92 -16.69 -8.35
CA THR A 29 3.87 -16.23 -9.36
C THR A 29 4.92 -15.31 -8.73
N ILE A 30 4.50 -14.31 -7.96
CA ILE A 30 5.39 -13.34 -7.32
C ILE A 30 6.34 -14.02 -6.31
N GLN A 31 5.85 -15.00 -5.56
CA GLN A 31 6.65 -15.72 -4.55
C GLN A 31 7.88 -16.43 -5.13
N ASN A 32 7.89 -16.69 -6.42
CA ASN A 32 9.02 -17.30 -7.12
C ASN A 32 10.03 -16.27 -7.67
N ALA A 33 9.83 -14.98 -7.41
CA ALA A 33 10.70 -13.94 -7.95
C ALA A 33 12.05 -13.90 -7.24
N PRO A 34 13.17 -13.90 -8.00
CA PRO A 34 14.50 -13.71 -7.42
C PRO A 34 14.62 -12.36 -6.69
N GLY A 35 15.18 -12.37 -5.49
CA GLY A 35 15.36 -11.17 -4.67
C GLY A 35 14.08 -10.68 -3.96
N LEU A 36 12.98 -11.42 -4.07
CA LEU A 36 11.81 -11.15 -3.25
C LEU A 36 12.08 -11.60 -1.80
N VAL A 37 11.93 -10.68 -0.86
CA VAL A 37 12.03 -10.96 0.59
C VAL A 37 10.68 -11.38 1.16
N ASN A 38 9.61 -10.69 0.75
CA ASN A 38 8.26 -10.96 1.25
C ASN A 38 7.19 -10.45 0.27
N ALA A 39 6.07 -11.15 0.21
CA ALA A 39 4.85 -10.70 -0.47
C ALA A 39 3.64 -10.91 0.42
N ARG A 40 2.79 -9.91 0.49
CA ARG A 40 1.51 -9.96 1.21
C ARG A 40 0.41 -9.40 0.34
N ILE A 41 -0.69 -10.11 0.29
CA ILE A 41 -1.88 -9.68 -0.43
C ILE A 41 -3.01 -9.50 0.57
N TYR A 42 -3.74 -8.43 0.38
CA TYR A 42 -4.90 -8.08 1.18
C TYR A 42 -6.08 -7.80 0.27
N ARG A 43 -7.27 -8.11 0.75
CA ARG A 43 -8.54 -7.72 0.15
C ARG A 43 -9.22 -6.68 1.03
N SER A 44 -9.85 -5.66 0.43
CA SER A 44 -10.63 -4.70 1.20
C SER A 44 -11.92 -5.32 1.71
N ARG A 45 -12.34 -4.89 2.91
CA ARG A 45 -13.65 -5.23 3.51
C ARG A 45 -14.78 -4.34 3.02
N GLU A 46 -14.45 -3.27 2.35
CA GLU A 46 -15.40 -2.27 1.87
C GLU A 46 -16.20 -2.80 0.67
N PRO A 47 -17.37 -2.21 0.38
CA PRO A 47 -18.14 -2.61 -0.78
C PRO A 47 -17.39 -2.39 -2.11
N GLU A 48 -16.30 -1.63 -2.13
CA GLU A 48 -15.39 -1.52 -3.26
C GLU A 48 -14.33 -2.61 -3.17
N SER A 49 -14.23 -3.43 -4.22
CA SER A 49 -13.29 -4.56 -4.27
C SER A 49 -11.87 -4.08 -4.57
N TYR A 50 -11.16 -3.60 -3.54
CA TYR A 50 -9.73 -3.32 -3.64
C TYR A 50 -8.92 -4.55 -3.27
N TYR A 51 -7.83 -4.76 -4.03
CA TYR A 51 -6.76 -5.67 -3.68
C TYR A 51 -5.48 -4.87 -3.48
N PHE A 52 -4.82 -5.10 -2.36
CA PHE A 52 -3.62 -4.39 -1.98
C PHE A 52 -2.46 -5.38 -1.87
N ILE A 53 -1.46 -5.23 -2.75
CA ILE A 53 -0.30 -6.11 -2.84
C ILE A 53 0.91 -5.34 -2.31
N LEU A 54 1.57 -5.92 -1.32
CA LEU A 54 2.83 -5.43 -0.78
C LEU A 54 3.93 -6.42 -1.09
N THR A 55 4.97 -5.98 -1.78
CA THR A 55 6.17 -6.78 -2.03
C THR A 55 7.40 -6.06 -1.47
N THR A 56 8.25 -6.80 -0.76
CA THR A 56 9.53 -6.31 -0.27
C THR A 56 10.64 -7.02 -1.03
N TRP A 57 11.58 -6.27 -1.55
CA TRP A 57 12.71 -6.74 -2.37
C TRP A 57 14.02 -6.48 -1.64
N GLU A 58 15.02 -7.33 -1.86
CA GLU A 58 16.36 -7.17 -1.28
C GLU A 58 16.94 -5.79 -1.60
N ASP A 59 16.77 -5.37 -2.85
CA ASP A 59 17.14 -4.05 -3.33
C ASP A 59 16.38 -3.68 -4.61
N GLU A 60 16.70 -2.53 -5.14
CA GLU A 60 16.12 -1.97 -6.34
C GLU A 60 16.57 -2.70 -7.62
N ASP A 61 17.79 -3.21 -7.66
CA ASP A 61 18.30 -3.94 -8.82
C ASP A 61 17.52 -5.24 -9.04
N PHE A 62 17.18 -5.96 -7.97
CA PHE A 62 16.31 -7.12 -8.06
C PHE A 62 14.90 -6.75 -8.52
N TRP A 63 14.35 -5.66 -8.02
CA TRP A 63 13.06 -5.16 -8.48
C TRP A 63 13.07 -4.82 -9.96
N TYR A 64 14.06 -4.07 -10.47
CA TYR A 64 14.15 -3.73 -11.89
C TYR A 64 14.31 -4.96 -12.78
N LYS A 65 15.08 -5.95 -12.37
CA LYS A 65 15.21 -7.23 -13.11
C LYS A 65 13.92 -8.05 -13.10
N ALA A 66 13.08 -7.85 -12.10
CA ALA A 66 11.81 -8.56 -11.94
C ALA A 66 10.65 -7.96 -12.76
N GLN A 67 10.81 -6.74 -13.32
CA GLN A 67 9.72 -5.95 -13.93
C GLN A 67 8.93 -6.71 -14.99
N ASP A 68 9.60 -7.44 -15.88
CA ASP A 68 8.94 -8.09 -16.99
C ASP A 68 8.07 -9.28 -16.59
N ARG A 69 8.47 -10.02 -15.55
CA ARG A 69 7.84 -11.29 -15.14
C ARG A 69 7.04 -11.23 -13.86
N TYR A 70 7.44 -10.40 -12.93
CA TYR A 70 6.97 -10.44 -11.54
C TYR A 70 6.40 -9.12 -11.04
N ASN A 71 6.30 -8.10 -11.91
CA ASN A 71 5.66 -6.84 -11.54
C ASN A 71 4.17 -7.05 -11.29
N PRO A 72 3.66 -6.77 -10.07
CA PRO A 72 2.25 -6.94 -9.75
C PRO A 72 1.30 -6.25 -10.72
N THR A 73 1.64 -5.04 -11.18
CA THR A 73 0.83 -4.30 -12.17
C THR A 73 0.70 -5.04 -13.49
N ASN A 74 1.80 -5.61 -14.01
CA ASN A 74 1.79 -6.36 -15.27
C ASN A 74 1.04 -7.67 -15.11
N LEU A 75 1.23 -8.37 -13.99
CA LEU A 75 0.50 -9.61 -13.69
C LEU A 75 -1.00 -9.35 -13.53
N LEU A 76 -1.38 -8.27 -12.87
CA LEU A 76 -2.78 -7.84 -12.75
C LEU A 76 -3.37 -7.53 -14.10
N ARG A 77 -2.69 -6.74 -14.94
CA ARG A 77 -3.15 -6.43 -16.28
C ARG A 77 -3.36 -7.70 -17.12
N GLY A 78 -2.41 -8.63 -17.14
CA GLY A 78 -2.51 -9.87 -17.89
C GLY A 78 -3.58 -10.83 -17.40
N ALA A 79 -3.79 -10.92 -16.07
CA ALA A 79 -4.70 -11.89 -15.47
C ALA A 79 -6.10 -11.35 -15.18
N THR A 80 -6.25 -10.03 -15.01
CA THR A 80 -7.48 -9.43 -14.47
C THR A 80 -7.94 -8.19 -15.24
N GLU A 81 -7.44 -7.93 -16.46
CA GLU A 81 -7.76 -6.71 -17.21
C GLU A 81 -9.28 -6.46 -17.32
N GLU A 82 -10.05 -7.49 -17.61
CA GLU A 82 -11.52 -7.44 -17.69
C GLU A 82 -12.22 -7.23 -16.34
N LEU A 83 -11.51 -7.42 -15.22
CA LEU A 83 -12.01 -7.24 -13.88
C LEU A 83 -11.57 -5.89 -13.26
N LEU A 84 -10.62 -5.19 -13.88
CA LEU A 84 -10.14 -3.89 -13.38
C LEU A 84 -11.14 -2.79 -13.75
N THR A 85 -11.53 -1.99 -12.76
CA THR A 85 -12.38 -0.81 -12.96
C THR A 85 -11.61 0.47 -13.17
N ALA A 86 -10.32 0.46 -12.81
CA ALA A 86 -9.40 1.58 -12.93
C ALA A 86 -7.97 1.10 -13.15
N TYR A 87 -7.07 2.01 -13.52
CA TYR A 87 -5.64 1.73 -13.55
C TYR A 87 -5.15 1.37 -12.15
N THR A 88 -4.22 0.41 -12.09
CA THR A 88 -3.55 0.07 -10.84
C THR A 88 -2.64 1.21 -10.41
N GLU A 89 -2.73 1.57 -9.13
CA GLU A 89 -1.79 2.50 -8.51
C GLU A 89 -0.59 1.69 -7.98
N GLN A 90 0.63 2.13 -8.26
CA GLN A 90 1.84 1.48 -7.76
C GLN A 90 2.84 2.52 -7.26
N TRP A 91 3.40 2.27 -6.08
CA TRP A 91 4.38 3.14 -5.42
C TRP A 91 5.63 2.37 -5.02
N LEU A 92 6.79 2.91 -5.35
CA LEU A 92 8.08 2.49 -4.82
C LEU A 92 8.32 3.26 -3.53
N MET A 93 8.52 2.57 -2.43
CA MET A 93 8.52 3.17 -1.11
C MET A 93 9.77 2.79 -0.32
N ARG A 94 10.23 3.67 0.53
CA ARG A 94 11.24 3.41 1.55
C ARG A 94 10.58 3.25 2.92
N TYR A 95 11.05 2.29 3.69
CA TYR A 95 10.65 2.15 5.08
C TYR A 95 11.14 3.32 5.91
N LEU A 96 10.27 3.87 6.75
CA LEU A 96 10.59 4.93 7.69
C LEU A 96 10.61 4.41 9.12
N TRP A 97 9.67 3.52 9.45
CA TRP A 97 9.48 3.01 10.79
C TRP A 97 8.69 1.71 10.76
N GLY A 98 8.96 0.82 11.72
CA GLY A 98 8.23 -0.43 11.86
C GLY A 98 8.15 -0.94 13.29
N TYR A 99 7.12 -1.72 13.56
CA TYR A 99 6.87 -2.40 14.82
C TYR A 99 6.25 -3.77 14.56
N SER A 100 6.69 -4.77 15.28
CA SER A 100 6.09 -6.10 15.28
C SER A 100 6.08 -6.64 16.70
N ARG A 101 4.92 -7.12 17.14
CA ARG A 101 4.81 -7.81 18.42
C ARG A 101 5.20 -9.27 18.23
N PRO A 102 6.15 -9.79 18.99
CA PRO A 102 6.49 -11.21 18.96
C PRO A 102 5.25 -12.08 19.20
N PHE A 103 5.12 -13.13 18.41
CA PHE A 103 4.04 -14.13 18.50
C PHE A 103 2.61 -13.61 18.26
N ALA A 104 2.41 -12.35 17.92
CA ALA A 104 1.10 -11.86 17.53
C ALA A 104 0.74 -12.38 16.13
N GLN A 105 -0.47 -12.92 16.01
CA GLN A 105 -1.02 -13.32 14.72
C GLN A 105 -2.05 -12.28 14.27
N PRO A 106 -1.72 -11.41 13.30
CA PRO A 106 -2.67 -10.46 12.79
C PRO A 106 -3.72 -11.16 11.94
N THR A 107 -4.99 -10.92 12.23
CA THR A 107 -6.10 -11.44 11.42
C THR A 107 -6.77 -10.38 10.58
N ILE A 108 -6.58 -9.12 10.93
CA ILE A 108 -7.12 -7.98 10.21
C ILE A 108 -6.08 -6.88 10.09
N ALA A 109 -6.21 -6.06 9.07
CA ALA A 109 -5.31 -4.95 8.81
C ALA A 109 -6.06 -3.69 8.35
N ALA A 110 -5.35 -2.57 8.32
CA ALA A 110 -5.78 -1.38 7.61
C ALA A 110 -4.56 -0.70 6.95
N ALA A 111 -4.77 -0.17 5.77
CA ALA A 111 -3.80 0.69 5.09
C ALA A 111 -4.30 2.14 5.13
N HIS A 112 -3.47 3.04 5.63
CA HIS A 112 -3.67 4.48 5.57
C HIS A 112 -2.75 5.03 4.50
N ILE A 113 -3.31 5.51 3.40
CA ILE A 113 -2.60 6.14 2.30
C ILE A 113 -2.83 7.64 2.43
N VAL A 114 -1.74 8.38 2.62
CA VAL A 114 -1.80 9.83 2.85
C VAL A 114 -0.99 10.54 1.79
N THR A 115 -1.66 11.41 1.05
CA THR A 115 -1.05 12.24 0.01
C THR A 115 -0.93 13.67 0.52
N VAL A 116 0.28 14.19 0.58
CA VAL A 116 0.58 15.54 1.06
C VAL A 116 1.39 16.35 0.06
N ARG A 117 1.41 17.66 0.21
CA ARG A 117 2.32 18.53 -0.54
C ARG A 117 3.77 18.28 -0.11
N PRO A 118 4.76 18.37 -1.01
CA PRO A 118 6.15 18.09 -0.70
C PRO A 118 6.69 18.89 0.49
N GLU A 119 6.24 20.14 0.65
CA GLU A 119 6.67 21.01 1.75
C GLU A 119 6.23 20.51 3.13
N GLN A 120 5.16 19.70 3.19
CA GLN A 120 4.64 19.12 4.41
C GLN A 120 5.26 17.76 4.73
N ALA A 121 5.92 17.13 3.75
CA ALA A 121 6.33 15.72 3.85
C ALA A 121 7.23 15.43 5.06
N GLU A 122 8.25 16.25 5.32
CA GLU A 122 9.14 16.05 6.48
C GLU A 122 8.43 16.25 7.82
N ARG A 123 7.50 17.21 7.87
CA ARG A 123 6.71 17.45 9.07
C ARG A 123 5.78 16.27 9.34
N VAL A 124 5.13 15.76 8.30
CA VAL A 124 4.25 14.58 8.37
C VAL A 124 5.04 13.37 8.82
N GLU A 125 6.19 13.09 8.21
CA GLU A 125 7.07 11.98 8.57
C GLU A 125 7.41 11.99 10.06
N ARG A 126 7.93 13.10 10.57
CA ARG A 126 8.31 13.23 11.99
C ARG A 126 7.13 13.08 12.95
N SER A 127 6.04 13.79 12.67
CA SER A 127 4.85 13.76 13.53
C SER A 127 4.17 12.40 13.53
N TRP A 128 4.15 11.73 12.39
CA TRP A 128 3.53 10.41 12.29
C TRP A 128 4.36 9.35 13.01
N ILE A 129 5.70 9.34 12.83
CA ILE A 129 6.59 8.42 13.56
C ILE A 129 6.45 8.62 15.08
N GLU A 130 6.46 9.87 15.55
CA GLU A 130 6.29 10.16 16.98
C GLU A 130 4.95 9.64 17.50
N GLY A 131 3.88 9.87 16.77
CA GLY A 131 2.57 9.37 17.13
C GLY A 131 2.48 7.85 17.14
N LEU A 132 3.05 7.17 16.14
CA LEU A 132 3.10 5.70 16.10
C LEU A 132 3.89 5.12 17.26
N ARG A 133 4.99 5.74 17.67
CA ARG A 133 5.77 5.32 18.86
C ARG A 133 4.93 5.35 20.14
N ARG A 134 4.01 6.29 20.28
CA ARG A 134 3.07 6.35 21.42
C ARG A 134 2.01 5.25 21.32
N LEU A 135 1.53 4.95 20.12
CA LEU A 135 0.49 3.95 19.89
C LEU A 135 0.96 2.52 20.11
N VAL A 136 2.23 2.19 19.85
CA VAL A 136 2.74 0.80 20.04
C VAL A 136 2.88 0.40 21.51
N THR A 137 2.81 1.33 22.44
CA THR A 137 2.73 1.00 23.88
C THR A 137 1.41 0.30 24.23
N GLN A 138 0.40 0.38 23.35
CA GLN A 138 -0.88 -0.26 23.56
C GLN A 138 -0.84 -1.75 23.23
N PRO A 139 -1.49 -2.60 24.03
CA PRO A 139 -1.46 -4.04 23.85
C PRO A 139 -2.21 -4.52 22.58
N ALA A 140 -2.96 -3.65 21.91
CA ALA A 140 -3.84 -4.01 20.81
C ALA A 140 -3.15 -4.25 19.47
N LEU A 141 -2.03 -3.56 19.18
CA LEU A 141 -1.39 -3.58 17.88
C LEU A 141 -0.48 -4.81 17.72
N ALA A 142 -0.68 -5.58 16.65
CA ALA A 142 0.14 -6.74 16.34
C ALA A 142 1.35 -6.38 15.46
N PHE A 143 1.11 -5.54 14.46
CA PHE A 143 2.12 -5.13 13.50
C PHE A 143 1.80 -3.73 12.99
N ALA A 144 2.84 -2.95 12.70
CA ALA A 144 2.71 -1.65 12.05
C ALA A 144 3.97 -1.31 11.27
N PHE A 145 3.83 -0.63 10.15
CA PHE A 145 4.94 0.07 9.52
C PHE A 145 4.47 1.37 8.87
N LEU A 146 5.41 2.29 8.70
CA LEU A 146 5.27 3.51 7.94
C LEU A 146 6.31 3.52 6.83
N ALA A 147 5.89 3.84 5.62
CA ALA A 147 6.75 4.03 4.47
C ALA A 147 6.39 5.32 3.73
N ARG A 148 7.34 5.85 2.97
CA ARG A 148 7.17 7.04 2.14
C ARG A 148 7.59 6.74 0.72
N GLU A 149 6.84 7.23 -0.24
CA GLU A 149 7.17 7.16 -1.66
C GLU A 149 8.53 7.82 -1.93
N ARG A 150 9.33 7.16 -2.75
CA ARG A 150 10.62 7.68 -3.24
C ARG A 150 10.34 8.66 -4.38
N ASN A 151 10.60 9.94 -4.16
CA ASN A 151 10.36 10.98 -5.16
C ASN A 151 11.34 10.93 -6.34
N GLU A 152 12.47 10.24 -6.18
CA GLU A 152 13.53 10.17 -7.19
C GLU A 152 13.18 9.24 -8.35
N ASP A 153 12.25 8.29 -8.14
CA ASP A 153 11.93 7.22 -9.07
C ASP A 153 10.58 7.41 -9.79
N ARG A 154 10.05 8.61 -9.81
CA ARG A 154 8.99 8.97 -10.76
C ARG A 154 9.50 9.08 -12.21
N VAL A 155 10.49 8.30 -12.56
CA VAL A 155 10.77 7.97 -13.94
C VAL A 155 9.62 7.08 -14.40
N ILE A 156 8.54 7.74 -14.74
CA ILE A 156 7.71 7.44 -15.86
C ILE A 156 8.03 6.06 -16.44
N LEU A 157 7.43 5.03 -15.89
CA LEU A 157 7.14 3.83 -16.66
C LEU A 157 6.05 4.22 -17.68
N HIS A 158 6.34 5.21 -18.51
CA HIS A 158 5.62 5.43 -19.74
C HIS A 158 6.04 4.33 -20.68
N ASP A 159 5.21 3.30 -20.75
CA ASP A 159 5.17 2.40 -21.87
C ASP A 159 5.12 3.23 -23.17
N GLN A 160 6.22 3.23 -23.92
CA GLN A 160 6.34 3.92 -25.21
C GLN A 160 5.52 3.24 -26.31
N SER A 161 4.58 2.36 -26.02
CA SER A 161 3.88 1.55 -27.00
C SER A 161 2.36 1.68 -27.02
N THR A 162 1.80 2.89 -26.81
CA THR A 162 0.44 3.14 -27.34
C THR A 162 0.23 4.61 -27.59
N VAL A 163 0.55 5.00 -28.81
CA VAL A 163 -0.03 6.18 -29.47
C VAL A 163 -1.52 5.93 -29.62
N ASN A 164 -2.35 6.60 -28.80
CA ASN A 164 -3.62 7.18 -29.27
C ASN A 164 -4.29 7.96 -28.12
N ASN A 165 -4.18 9.28 -28.22
CA ASN A 165 -5.12 10.32 -27.79
C ASN A 165 -6.13 10.00 -26.68
N ILE A 166 -5.70 10.05 -25.42
CA ILE A 166 -6.58 10.48 -24.31
C ILE A 166 -5.83 11.54 -23.52
N LYS A 167 -6.47 12.70 -23.40
CA LYS A 167 -5.93 13.93 -22.86
C LYS A 167 -5.42 13.74 -21.43
N PHE A 168 -4.12 13.89 -21.26
CA PHE A 168 -3.41 13.91 -19.99
C PHE A 168 -3.70 15.23 -19.20
N ALA A 169 -4.88 15.35 -18.62
CA ALA A 169 -5.16 16.43 -17.69
C ALA A 169 -4.91 16.04 -16.21
N GLU A 170 -4.86 14.74 -15.89
CA GLU A 170 -4.67 14.26 -14.51
C GLU A 170 -3.20 13.98 -14.14
N ALA A 171 -2.33 13.72 -15.10
CA ALA A 171 -0.91 13.45 -14.83
C ALA A 171 -0.13 14.65 -14.27
N SER A 172 -0.63 15.85 -14.44
CA SER A 172 0.04 17.08 -13.97
C SER A 172 -0.13 17.33 -12.46
N ILE A 173 -1.14 16.76 -11.82
CA ILE A 173 -1.41 17.00 -10.38
C ILE A 173 -0.49 16.13 -9.51
N ASN A 174 -0.08 14.97 -9.98
CA ASN A 174 0.72 14.03 -9.21
C ASN A 174 2.21 14.38 -9.07
N ASN A 175 2.75 15.31 -9.87
CA ASN A 175 4.16 15.70 -9.81
C ASN A 175 4.56 16.53 -8.57
N TYR A 176 3.58 16.96 -7.77
CA TYR A 176 3.78 17.83 -6.59
C TYR A 176 3.25 17.23 -5.30
N SER A 177 3.19 15.92 -5.17
CA SER A 177 2.72 15.25 -3.96
C SER A 177 3.70 14.21 -3.45
N SER A 178 3.70 13.98 -2.14
CA SER A 178 4.40 12.86 -1.50
C SER A 178 3.38 11.91 -0.91
N ASN A 179 3.47 10.62 -1.23
CA ASN A 179 2.60 9.60 -0.68
C ASN A 179 3.27 8.90 0.51
N PHE A 180 2.49 8.68 1.54
CA PHE A 180 2.85 7.87 2.69
C PHE A 180 1.91 6.68 2.77
N LEU A 181 2.44 5.55 3.19
CA LEU A 181 1.70 4.34 3.48
C LEU A 181 1.98 3.90 4.90
N ASN A 182 0.92 3.81 5.70
CA ASN A 182 0.98 3.18 7.01
C ASN A 182 0.07 1.96 7.02
N VAL A 183 0.63 0.79 7.26
CA VAL A 183 -0.14 -0.43 7.46
C VAL A 183 -0.12 -0.78 8.93
N LEU A 184 -1.30 -1.01 9.46
CA LEU A 184 -1.56 -1.42 10.84
C LEU A 184 -2.27 -2.77 10.82
N SER A 185 -1.99 -3.63 11.79
CA SER A 185 -2.72 -4.88 11.92
C SER A 185 -2.96 -5.27 13.38
N TRP A 186 -4.06 -6.00 13.59
CA TRP A 186 -4.56 -6.37 14.91
C TRP A 186 -4.92 -7.85 14.95
N PRO A 187 -4.93 -8.46 16.16
CA PRO A 187 -5.40 -9.83 16.34
C PRO A 187 -6.90 -10.01 16.05
N GLY A 188 -7.68 -8.94 16.11
CA GLY A 188 -9.12 -9.02 15.86
C GLY A 188 -9.81 -7.66 15.85
N GLU A 189 -11.11 -7.69 15.57
CA GLU A 189 -11.95 -6.51 15.36
C GLU A 189 -12.10 -5.64 16.62
N THR A 190 -12.16 -6.26 17.80
CA THR A 190 -12.25 -5.52 19.07
C THR A 190 -11.04 -4.63 19.26
N GLN A 191 -9.84 -5.19 19.09
CA GLN A 191 -8.57 -4.44 19.23
C GLN A 191 -8.45 -3.34 18.19
N ARG A 192 -8.94 -3.57 16.96
CA ARG A 192 -9.01 -2.54 15.93
C ARG A 192 -9.92 -1.38 16.35
N LYS A 193 -11.12 -1.66 16.86
CA LYS A 193 -12.06 -0.64 17.34
C LYS A 193 -11.46 0.17 18.48
N ASP A 194 -10.87 -0.49 19.47
CA ASP A 194 -10.22 0.17 20.61
C ASP A 194 -9.12 1.12 20.13
N PHE A 195 -8.30 0.68 19.16
CA PHE A 195 -7.25 1.49 18.57
C PHE A 195 -7.79 2.77 17.93
N TYR A 196 -8.87 2.69 17.15
CA TYR A 196 -9.47 3.85 16.49
C TYR A 196 -10.16 4.82 17.47
N THR A 197 -10.50 4.38 18.66
CA THR A 197 -11.05 5.25 19.72
C THR A 197 -9.99 5.96 20.55
N ASP A 198 -8.73 5.52 20.44
CA ASP A 198 -7.61 6.08 21.21
C ASP A 198 -7.34 7.56 20.89
N GLN A 199 -7.03 8.32 21.93
CA GLN A 199 -6.79 9.77 21.84
C GLN A 199 -5.57 10.10 20.98
N ASN A 200 -4.49 9.30 21.08
CA ASN A 200 -3.28 9.53 20.28
C ASN A 200 -3.55 9.25 18.79
N TYR A 201 -4.32 8.18 18.50
CA TYR A 201 -4.73 7.93 17.12
C TYR A 201 -5.58 9.07 16.57
N LYS A 202 -6.58 9.55 17.34
CA LYS A 202 -7.44 10.67 16.91
C LYS A 202 -6.63 11.94 16.66
N ALA A 203 -5.64 12.22 17.50
CA ALA A 203 -4.77 13.38 17.33
C ALA A 203 -3.94 13.28 16.04
N ILE A 204 -3.35 12.10 15.75
CA ILE A 204 -2.59 11.87 14.52
C ILE A 204 -3.51 11.96 13.30
N SER A 205 -4.64 11.28 13.32
CA SER A 205 -5.61 11.27 12.22
C SER A 205 -6.12 12.69 11.91
N GLY A 206 -6.43 13.46 12.95
CA GLY A 206 -6.83 14.87 12.80
C GLY A 206 -5.72 15.73 12.20
N PHE A 207 -4.47 15.55 12.64
CA PHE A 207 -3.33 16.22 12.03
C PHE A 207 -3.17 15.86 10.54
N LEU A 208 -3.16 14.56 10.20
CA LEU A 208 -2.98 14.09 8.82
C LEU A 208 -4.09 14.62 7.89
N SER A 209 -5.34 14.61 8.36
CA SER A 209 -6.48 15.15 7.62
C SER A 209 -6.41 16.67 7.43
N SER A 210 -5.68 17.39 8.29
CA SER A 210 -5.49 18.84 8.16
C SER A 210 -4.42 19.23 7.14
N VAL A 211 -3.51 18.32 6.78
CA VAL A 211 -2.34 18.60 5.92
C VAL A 211 -2.37 17.84 4.60
N GLY A 212 -3.27 16.90 4.41
CA GLY A 212 -3.31 16.07 3.20
C GLY A 212 -4.64 15.34 2.99
N VAL A 213 -4.67 14.56 1.92
CA VAL A 213 -5.77 13.63 1.62
C VAL A 213 -5.48 12.29 2.25
N VAL A 214 -6.40 11.77 3.04
CA VAL A 214 -6.27 10.48 3.74
C VAL A 214 -7.26 9.49 3.16
N ARG A 215 -6.75 8.35 2.66
CA ARG A 215 -7.55 7.16 2.32
C ARG A 215 -7.27 6.07 3.35
N VAL A 216 -8.31 5.45 3.87
CA VAL A 216 -8.19 4.32 4.81
C VAL A 216 -8.89 3.13 4.22
N LEU A 217 -8.17 2.03 4.06
CA LEU A 217 -8.69 0.76 3.57
C LEU A 217 -8.70 -0.24 4.73
N ALA A 218 -9.87 -0.77 5.07
CA ALA A 218 -9.99 -1.92 5.96
C ALA A 218 -9.68 -3.19 5.17
N LEU A 219 -8.76 -4.02 5.65
CA LEU A 219 -8.13 -5.10 4.89
C LEU A 219 -8.22 -6.43 5.62
N ASP A 220 -8.47 -7.49 4.86
CA ASP A 220 -8.29 -8.88 5.26
C ASP A 220 -7.04 -9.46 4.58
N PRO A 221 -6.13 -10.13 5.31
CA PRO A 221 -5.06 -10.88 4.72
C PRO A 221 -5.61 -12.04 3.88
N MET A 222 -4.96 -12.34 2.75
CA MET A 222 -5.31 -13.46 1.89
C MET A 222 -4.31 -14.61 2.04
#